data_82cff532726c87e8d08e116110092943
#
_entry.id   82cff532726c87e8d08e116110092943
#
_cell.length_a   1.000
_cell.length_b   1.000
_cell.length_c   1.000
_cell.angle_alpha   90.00
_cell.angle_beta   90.00
_cell.angle_gamma   90.00
#
_symmetry.space_group_name_H-M   'P 1'
#
loop_
_entity.id
_entity.type
_entity.pdbx_description
1 polymer ?
#
loop_
_entity_poly.entity_id
_entity_poly.type
_entity_poly.pdbx_seq_one_letter_code
_entity_poly.pdbx_strand_id
1 'polypeptide(L)'
;MESVTVKAPAKINWYLNVLSKRSDGYHNIETVMQTVDIYYDTLTIKRNTGKDIRINIDNNVFGIDTAENNIIYKAAKKLGVYGVEIYLKKNIPVEAGLGGGSSDAASAMNVFNDMFELGLSKKELAARAAEVGADVPFFIYGGACIARGIGEQIEPVQPVTRYGFRIIKPCKGLSTRLIYSLMDKEEPQVCPSLDTFLRHFNNADDELAKYMFNAMDKVSAELCPEIGEAKKKLIDEGCIAAMMSGSGSAVFGLMKK
;
A
#
# COMPACT_ATOMS: atom_id res chain seq x y z
N MET A 1 -3.12 20.53 19.74
CA MET A 1 -4.26 20.25 18.80
C MET A 1 -5.13 19.18 19.42
N GLU A 2 -6.43 19.43 19.64
CA GLU A 2 -7.31 18.48 20.36
C GLU A 2 -7.93 17.41 19.45
N SER A 3 -8.14 17.71 18.17
CA SER A 3 -8.73 16.78 17.19
C SER A 3 -8.22 17.08 15.79
N VAL A 4 -7.94 16.04 15.01
CA VAL A 4 -7.48 16.14 13.61
C VAL A 4 -8.20 15.07 12.79
N THR A 5 -8.66 15.44 11.60
CA THR A 5 -9.18 14.50 10.60
C THR A 5 -8.27 14.49 9.37
N VAL A 6 -7.84 13.29 8.97
CA VAL A 6 -6.94 13.08 7.83
C VAL A 6 -7.48 11.99 6.90
N LYS A 7 -7.07 12.06 5.63
CA LYS A 7 -7.29 11.02 4.63
C LYS A 7 -6.06 10.13 4.55
N ALA A 8 -6.28 8.82 4.54
CA ALA A 8 -5.28 7.79 4.33
C ALA A 8 -5.49 7.19 2.93
N PRO A 9 -4.69 7.58 1.91
CA PRO A 9 -4.91 7.17 0.52
C PRO A 9 -4.52 5.71 0.28
N ALA A 10 -5.11 5.09 -0.73
CA ALA A 10 -4.65 3.81 -1.25
C ALA A 10 -3.32 3.97 -2.03
N LYS A 11 -2.67 2.84 -2.36
CA LYS A 11 -1.53 2.78 -3.28
C LYS A 11 -1.77 1.76 -4.38
N ILE A 12 -1.04 1.90 -5.45
CA ILE A 12 -0.84 0.87 -6.46
C ILE A 12 0.66 0.57 -6.60
N ASN A 13 0.97 -0.62 -7.13
CA ASN A 13 2.32 -0.94 -7.57
C ASN A 13 2.37 -0.83 -9.10
N TRP A 14 3.14 0.11 -9.61
CA TRP A 14 3.42 0.24 -11.05
C TRP A 14 4.37 -0.83 -11.56
N TYR A 15 5.26 -1.25 -10.69
CA TYR A 15 6.27 -2.27 -10.91
C TYR A 15 6.48 -3.03 -9.61
N LEU A 16 6.53 -4.35 -9.66
CA LEU A 16 6.83 -5.20 -8.51
C LEU A 16 7.57 -6.44 -8.99
N ASN A 17 8.85 -6.50 -8.70
CA ASN A 17 9.68 -7.67 -8.93
C ASN A 17 10.10 -8.32 -7.63
N VAL A 18 10.13 -9.64 -7.60
CA VAL A 18 10.62 -10.46 -6.48
C VAL A 18 11.98 -11.02 -6.87
N LEU A 19 13.03 -10.61 -6.15
CA LEU A 19 14.41 -10.88 -6.55
C LEU A 19 14.94 -12.18 -5.98
N SER A 20 14.85 -12.36 -4.66
CA SER A 20 15.43 -13.51 -3.98
C SER A 20 14.79 -13.76 -2.63
N LYS A 21 14.75 -15.01 -2.21
CA LYS A 21 14.38 -15.39 -0.86
C LYS A 21 15.55 -15.18 0.10
N ARG A 22 15.25 -14.64 1.26
CA ARG A 22 16.20 -14.36 2.35
C ARG A 22 16.20 -15.50 3.34
N SER A 23 17.27 -15.59 4.14
CA SER A 23 17.39 -16.59 5.22
C SER A 23 16.39 -16.40 6.36
N ASP A 24 15.83 -15.19 6.50
CA ASP A 24 14.78 -14.86 7.48
C ASP A 24 13.36 -15.21 7.01
N GLY A 25 13.24 -15.81 5.80
CA GLY A 25 11.98 -16.23 5.20
C GLY A 25 11.25 -15.14 4.41
N TYR A 26 11.71 -13.91 4.44
CA TYR A 26 11.22 -12.83 3.57
C TYR A 26 11.85 -12.89 2.18
N HIS A 27 11.36 -12.04 1.28
CA HIS A 27 11.91 -11.89 -0.07
C HIS A 27 12.43 -10.47 -0.28
N ASN A 28 13.57 -10.36 -0.95
CA ASN A 28 14.01 -9.07 -1.47
C ASN A 28 13.14 -8.72 -2.68
N ILE A 29 12.66 -7.50 -2.69
CA ILE A 29 11.83 -6.96 -3.78
C ILE A 29 12.40 -5.68 -4.33
N GLU A 30 12.00 -5.35 -5.55
CA GLU A 30 12.08 -4.01 -6.12
C GLU A 30 10.68 -3.62 -6.57
N THR A 31 10.18 -2.49 -6.10
CA THR A 31 8.85 -2.04 -6.48
C THR A 31 8.81 -0.52 -6.65
N VAL A 32 7.95 -0.06 -7.55
CA VAL A 32 7.57 1.35 -7.66
C VAL A 32 6.12 1.47 -7.26
N MET A 33 5.90 2.19 -6.18
CA MET A 33 4.56 2.42 -5.61
C MET A 33 4.16 3.87 -5.78
N GLN A 34 2.86 4.11 -5.93
CA GLN A 34 2.28 5.45 -5.96
C GLN A 34 0.98 5.48 -5.19
N THR A 35 0.80 6.53 -4.38
CA THR A 35 -0.50 6.80 -3.76
C THR A 35 -1.51 7.22 -4.82
N VAL A 36 -2.76 6.77 -4.64
CA VAL A 36 -3.88 7.13 -5.49
C VAL A 36 -5.03 7.62 -4.63
N ASP A 37 -5.73 8.66 -5.09
CA ASP A 37 -6.79 9.34 -4.36
C ASP A 37 -8.20 8.80 -4.67
N ILE A 38 -8.31 7.80 -5.54
CA ILE A 38 -9.59 7.17 -5.90
C ILE A 38 -10.24 6.44 -4.72
N TYR A 39 -9.42 5.89 -3.81
CA TYR A 39 -9.84 5.34 -2.53
C TYR A 39 -8.99 5.92 -1.41
N TYR A 40 -9.63 6.29 -0.32
CA TYR A 40 -8.98 6.68 0.92
C TYR A 40 -9.84 6.30 2.12
N ASP A 41 -9.19 5.92 3.20
CA ASP A 41 -9.81 5.82 4.50
C ASP A 41 -9.80 7.19 5.18
N THR A 42 -10.65 7.39 6.18
CA THR A 42 -10.68 8.65 6.93
C THR A 42 -10.44 8.35 8.41
N LEU A 43 -9.43 9.00 8.99
CA LEU A 43 -9.14 8.92 10.40
C LEU A 43 -9.45 10.25 11.08
N THR A 44 -10.28 10.20 12.12
CA THR A 44 -10.43 11.33 13.06
C THR A 44 -9.76 10.93 14.36
N ILE A 45 -8.69 11.63 14.73
CA ILE A 45 -7.87 11.36 15.92
C ILE A 45 -8.12 12.46 16.92
N LYS A 46 -8.50 12.08 18.13
CA LYS A 46 -8.75 12.98 19.25
C LYS A 46 -7.80 12.68 20.41
N ARG A 47 -7.22 13.70 20.99
CA ARG A 47 -6.48 13.58 22.24
C ARG A 47 -7.48 13.47 23.41
N ASN A 48 -7.20 12.60 24.37
CA ASN A 48 -7.95 12.50 25.60
C ASN A 48 -7.02 12.58 26.81
N THR A 49 -7.57 12.73 27.99
CA THR A 49 -6.80 12.87 29.26
C THR A 49 -6.38 11.54 29.87
N GLY A 50 -6.81 10.41 29.27
CA GLY A 50 -6.49 9.06 29.72
C GLY A 50 -5.11 8.59 29.24
N LYS A 51 -4.84 7.32 29.50
CA LYS A 51 -3.65 6.61 28.95
C LYS A 51 -4.04 5.53 27.94
N ASP A 52 -5.30 5.48 27.55
CA ASP A 52 -5.82 4.45 26.64
C ASP A 52 -5.58 4.84 25.19
N ILE A 53 -5.42 3.82 24.34
CA ILE A 53 -5.49 3.93 22.89
C ILE A 53 -6.81 3.26 22.51
N ARG A 54 -7.78 4.02 22.03
CA ARG A 54 -9.10 3.52 21.62
C ARG A 54 -9.26 3.66 20.12
N ILE A 55 -9.67 2.59 19.46
CA ILE A 55 -9.94 2.59 18.02
C ILE A 55 -11.39 2.18 17.81
N ASN A 56 -12.14 3.06 17.16
CA ASN A 56 -13.53 2.84 16.76
C ASN A 56 -13.56 2.76 15.23
N ILE A 57 -14.11 1.68 14.69
CA ILE A 57 -14.20 1.47 13.24
C ILE A 57 -15.66 1.51 12.83
N ASP A 58 -15.99 2.45 11.93
CA ASP A 58 -17.34 2.59 11.39
C ASP A 58 -17.71 1.34 10.58
N ASN A 59 -18.87 0.75 10.89
CA ASN A 59 -19.38 -0.45 10.22
C ASN A 59 -18.31 -1.53 10.01
N ASN A 60 -17.67 -1.99 11.10
CA ASN A 60 -16.56 -2.96 11.05
C ASN A 60 -16.99 -4.34 10.51
N VAL A 61 -17.52 -4.37 9.29
CA VAL A 61 -17.97 -5.59 8.59
C VAL A 61 -16.83 -6.58 8.28
N PHE A 62 -15.58 -6.11 8.32
CA PHE A 62 -14.39 -6.92 8.06
C PHE A 62 -13.81 -7.56 9.33
N GLY A 63 -14.38 -7.28 10.51
CA GLY A 63 -13.88 -7.81 11.78
C GLY A 63 -12.45 -7.37 12.11
N ILE A 64 -12.07 -6.16 11.70
CA ILE A 64 -10.74 -5.60 11.98
C ILE A 64 -10.59 -5.43 13.48
N ASP A 65 -9.51 -5.96 14.05
CA ASP A 65 -9.17 -5.80 15.46
C ASP A 65 -9.04 -4.31 15.83
N THR A 66 -9.56 -3.93 16.97
CA THR A 66 -9.48 -2.56 17.51
C THR A 66 -8.53 -2.43 18.69
N ALA A 67 -7.84 -3.51 19.05
CA ALA A 67 -6.89 -3.60 20.15
C ALA A 67 -5.44 -3.81 19.66
N GLU A 68 -4.64 -4.54 20.40
CA GLU A 68 -3.19 -4.65 20.22
C GLU A 68 -2.74 -5.23 18.87
N ASN A 69 -3.60 -5.99 18.18
CA ASN A 69 -3.29 -6.52 16.86
C ASN A 69 -3.51 -5.47 15.75
N ASN A 70 -4.26 -4.41 16.01
CA ASN A 70 -4.47 -3.33 15.04
C ASN A 70 -3.17 -2.59 14.73
N ILE A 71 -2.91 -2.35 13.45
CA ILE A 71 -1.68 -1.70 13.01
C ILE A 71 -1.57 -0.24 13.48
N ILE A 72 -2.70 0.49 13.65
CA ILE A 72 -2.71 1.85 14.19
C ILE A 72 -2.36 1.81 15.69
N TYR A 73 -2.87 0.81 16.42
CA TYR A 73 -2.50 0.61 17.82
C TYR A 73 -1.00 0.37 17.96
N LYS A 74 -0.42 -0.51 17.13
CA LYS A 74 1.03 -0.77 17.10
C LYS A 74 1.81 0.50 16.78
N ALA A 75 1.33 1.32 15.85
CA ALA A 75 1.94 2.60 15.49
C ALA A 75 1.98 3.58 16.68
N ALA A 76 0.86 3.72 17.40
CA ALA A 76 0.79 4.55 18.62
C ALA A 76 1.77 4.06 19.69
N LYS A 77 1.80 2.76 19.98
CA LYS A 77 2.73 2.15 20.94
C LYS A 77 4.19 2.38 20.52
N LYS A 78 4.50 2.25 19.22
CA LYS A 78 5.86 2.45 18.70
C LYS A 78 6.36 3.88 18.90
N LEU A 79 5.46 4.85 18.87
CA LEU A 79 5.78 6.26 19.12
C LEU A 79 5.67 6.66 20.60
N GLY A 80 5.27 5.75 21.50
CA GLY A 80 5.02 6.05 22.90
C GLY A 80 3.80 6.96 23.12
N VAL A 81 2.86 6.95 22.17
CA VAL A 81 1.64 7.78 22.20
C VAL A 81 0.53 7.04 22.93
N TYR A 82 -0.08 7.73 23.88
CA TYR A 82 -1.21 7.29 24.68
C TYR A 82 -2.21 8.44 24.83
N GLY A 83 -3.40 8.14 25.36
CA GLY A 83 -4.43 9.16 25.54
C GLY A 83 -5.00 9.63 24.21
N VAL A 84 -5.33 8.67 23.31
CA VAL A 84 -5.90 8.97 22.01
C VAL A 84 -7.14 8.11 21.74
N GLU A 85 -8.09 8.71 21.06
CA GLU A 85 -9.26 8.05 20.50
C GLU A 85 -9.29 8.27 19.00
N ILE A 86 -9.34 7.19 18.24
CA ILE A 86 -9.26 7.15 16.78
C ILE A 86 -10.59 6.61 16.24
N TYR A 87 -11.22 7.38 15.37
CA TYR A 87 -12.40 6.98 14.60
C TYR A 87 -11.95 6.73 13.16
N LEU A 88 -12.06 5.48 12.72
CA LEU A 88 -11.63 5.02 11.41
C LEU A 88 -12.85 4.67 10.55
N LYS A 89 -12.99 5.37 9.42
CA LYS A 89 -13.94 5.01 8.36
C LYS A 89 -13.18 4.35 7.23
N LYS A 90 -13.42 3.04 7.03
CA LYS A 90 -12.80 2.24 5.99
C LYS A 90 -13.55 2.36 4.67
N ASN A 91 -12.86 2.78 3.61
CA ASN A 91 -13.33 2.77 2.24
C ASN A 91 -12.35 2.00 1.31
N ILE A 92 -11.07 1.90 1.70
CA ILE A 92 -10.11 1.06 0.98
C ILE A 92 -10.46 -0.40 1.23
N PRO A 93 -10.71 -1.20 0.18
CA PRO A 93 -10.98 -2.63 0.33
C PRO A 93 -9.88 -3.35 1.10
N VAL A 94 -10.27 -4.15 2.09
CA VAL A 94 -9.32 -4.91 2.92
C VAL A 94 -8.73 -6.06 2.12
N GLU A 95 -7.45 -6.40 2.37
CA GLU A 95 -6.73 -7.50 1.69
C GLU A 95 -6.80 -7.39 0.16
N ALA A 96 -6.60 -6.19 -0.37
CA ALA A 96 -6.72 -5.91 -1.80
C ALA A 96 -5.38 -5.60 -2.49
N GLY A 97 -4.26 -5.61 -1.77
CA GLY A 97 -2.97 -5.15 -2.32
C GLY A 97 -2.87 -3.62 -2.43
N LEU A 98 -3.84 -2.88 -1.87
CA LEU A 98 -3.93 -1.41 -1.93
C LEU A 98 -3.32 -0.69 -0.72
N GLY A 99 -2.78 -1.41 0.25
CA GLY A 99 -2.04 -0.85 1.39
C GLY A 99 -2.87 -0.12 2.44
N GLY A 100 -4.20 -0.33 2.51
CA GLY A 100 -5.09 0.45 3.37
C GLY A 100 -4.66 0.51 4.84
N GLY A 101 -4.39 -0.65 5.47
CA GLY A 101 -3.94 -0.67 6.87
C GLY A 101 -2.62 0.06 7.10
N SER A 102 -1.65 -0.08 6.18
CA SER A 102 -0.36 0.62 6.26
C SER A 102 -0.53 2.13 6.07
N SER A 103 -1.46 2.54 5.21
CA SER A 103 -1.84 3.95 5.01
C SER A 103 -2.48 4.53 6.27
N ASP A 104 -3.39 3.78 6.91
CA ASP A 104 -4.00 4.18 8.19
C ASP A 104 -2.94 4.40 9.27
N ALA A 105 -2.02 3.42 9.42
CA ALA A 105 -0.95 3.51 10.40
C ALA A 105 -0.03 4.72 10.14
N ALA A 106 0.42 4.92 8.91
CA ALA A 106 1.29 6.04 8.55
C ALA A 106 0.60 7.39 8.74
N SER A 107 -0.67 7.50 8.35
CA SER A 107 -1.46 8.72 8.54
C SER A 107 -1.63 9.03 10.03
N ALA A 108 -1.88 8.02 10.86
CA ALA A 108 -1.92 8.17 12.31
C ALA A 108 -0.55 8.58 12.87
N MET A 109 0.56 7.98 12.42
CA MET A 109 1.91 8.33 12.87
C MET A 109 2.27 9.79 12.55
N ASN A 110 1.92 10.29 11.36
CA ASN A 110 2.11 11.70 11.03
C ASN A 110 1.33 12.61 12.00
N VAL A 111 0.04 12.30 12.22
CA VAL A 111 -0.80 13.06 13.17
C VAL A 111 -0.24 12.98 14.59
N PHE A 112 0.22 11.83 15.05
CA PHE A 112 0.82 11.68 16.37
C PHE A 112 2.09 12.49 16.51
N ASN A 113 2.96 12.51 15.49
CA ASN A 113 4.17 13.31 15.49
C ASN A 113 3.89 14.79 15.73
N ASP A 114 2.87 15.33 15.04
CA ASP A 114 2.47 16.72 15.15
C ASP A 114 1.67 17.00 16.45
N MET A 115 0.69 16.16 16.78
CA MET A 115 -0.23 16.35 17.90
C MET A 115 0.49 16.26 19.26
N PHE A 116 1.49 15.41 19.36
CA PHE A 116 2.29 15.19 20.58
C PHE A 116 3.66 15.87 20.54
N GLU A 117 3.90 16.69 19.50
CA GLU A 117 5.15 17.47 19.35
C GLU A 117 6.41 16.59 19.49
N LEU A 118 6.38 15.39 18.84
CA LEU A 118 7.48 14.43 18.95
C LEU A 118 8.74 14.92 18.23
N GLY A 119 8.63 15.87 17.30
CA GLY A 119 9.74 16.50 16.60
C GLY A 119 10.52 15.56 15.67
N LEU A 120 9.92 14.44 15.28
CA LEU A 120 10.58 13.47 14.40
C LEU A 120 10.60 13.97 12.96
N SER A 121 11.77 13.93 12.33
CA SER A 121 11.90 14.11 10.89
C SER A 121 11.19 12.99 10.14
N LYS A 122 10.86 13.22 8.85
CA LYS A 122 10.28 12.18 7.99
C LYS A 122 11.11 10.90 7.97
N LYS A 123 12.44 11.03 7.96
CA LYS A 123 13.36 9.88 7.95
C LYS A 123 13.29 9.08 9.26
N GLU A 124 13.27 9.76 10.39
CA GLU A 124 13.16 9.10 11.71
C GLU A 124 11.78 8.45 11.88
N LEU A 125 10.72 9.13 11.44
CA LEU A 125 9.36 8.58 11.48
C LEU A 125 9.24 7.35 10.59
N ALA A 126 9.79 7.39 9.37
CA ALA A 126 9.81 6.25 8.45
C ALA A 126 10.61 5.06 9.00
N ALA A 127 11.73 5.31 9.69
CA ALA A 127 12.50 4.25 10.35
C ALA A 127 11.68 3.55 11.44
N ARG A 128 10.90 4.30 12.24
CA ARG A 128 9.98 3.71 13.24
C ARG A 128 8.80 3.00 12.57
N ALA A 129 8.30 3.54 11.45
CA ALA A 129 7.21 2.97 10.67
C ALA A 129 7.57 1.59 10.08
N ALA A 130 8.83 1.36 9.69
CA ALA A 130 9.30 0.07 9.20
C ALA A 130 9.12 -1.08 10.21
N GLU A 131 9.17 -0.78 11.51
CA GLU A 131 8.94 -1.75 12.57
C GLU A 131 7.42 -2.04 12.80
N VAL A 132 6.55 -1.21 12.25
CA VAL A 132 5.09 -1.39 12.31
C VAL A 132 4.60 -2.25 11.14
N GLY A 133 5.16 -2.03 9.95
CA GLY A 133 4.85 -2.81 8.75
C GLY A 133 5.66 -2.35 7.53
N ALA A 134 5.94 -3.27 6.60
CA ALA A 134 6.83 -3.05 5.46
C ALA A 134 6.39 -1.89 4.54
N ASP A 135 5.07 -1.75 4.29
CA ASP A 135 4.53 -0.68 3.44
C ASP A 135 4.30 0.65 4.20
N VAL A 136 4.42 0.68 5.54
CA VAL A 136 4.14 1.90 6.32
C VAL A 136 5.10 3.04 5.99
N PRO A 137 6.43 2.80 5.84
CA PRO A 137 7.38 3.85 5.46
C PRO A 137 7.03 4.55 4.15
N PHE A 138 6.54 3.82 3.14
CA PHE A 138 6.08 4.39 1.89
C PHE A 138 5.03 5.50 2.11
N PHE A 139 4.03 5.23 2.96
CA PHE A 139 2.96 6.19 3.23
C PHE A 139 3.39 7.38 4.11
N ILE A 140 4.50 7.26 4.87
CA ILE A 140 5.11 8.42 5.55
C ILE A 140 5.65 9.42 4.52
N TYR A 141 6.27 8.93 3.42
CA TYR A 141 6.74 9.79 2.34
C TYR A 141 5.60 10.27 1.46
N GLY A 142 4.67 9.38 1.12
CA GLY A 142 3.58 9.63 0.18
C GLY A 142 4.05 9.84 -1.26
N GLY A 143 3.14 10.21 -2.16
CA GLY A 143 3.46 10.44 -3.56
C GLY A 143 3.84 9.15 -4.29
N ALA A 144 5.04 9.10 -4.90
CA ALA A 144 5.58 7.90 -5.50
C ALA A 144 6.97 7.60 -4.95
N CYS A 145 7.30 6.31 -4.83
CA CYS A 145 8.58 5.86 -4.32
C CYS A 145 9.04 4.58 -5.02
N ILE A 146 10.35 4.44 -5.16
CA ILE A 146 11.00 3.15 -5.32
C ILE A 146 11.15 2.56 -3.91
N ALA A 147 10.79 1.28 -3.74
CA ALA A 147 11.03 0.57 -2.48
C ALA A 147 11.84 -0.71 -2.76
N ARG A 148 12.83 -0.95 -1.91
CA ARG A 148 13.72 -2.13 -1.96
C ARG A 148 13.76 -2.83 -0.60
N GLY A 149 14.60 -3.87 -0.49
CA GLY A 149 14.62 -4.74 0.69
C GLY A 149 13.38 -5.61 0.75
N ILE A 150 12.67 -5.62 1.85
CA ILE A 150 11.32 -6.22 1.98
C ILE A 150 10.20 -5.19 1.71
N GLY A 151 10.56 -3.97 1.24
CA GLY A 151 9.66 -2.83 0.98
C GLY A 151 9.94 -1.61 1.84
N GLU A 152 10.90 -1.68 2.79
CA GLU A 152 11.19 -0.66 3.79
C GLU A 152 12.20 0.40 3.35
N GLN A 153 13.01 0.11 2.33
CA GLN A 153 14.04 1.03 1.82
C GLN A 153 13.42 1.94 0.76
N ILE A 154 13.01 3.13 1.19
CA ILE A 154 12.20 4.06 0.39
C ILE A 154 13.09 5.14 -0.24
N GLU A 155 12.95 5.28 -1.55
CA GLU A 155 13.54 6.36 -2.35
C GLU A 155 12.41 7.12 -3.05
N PRO A 156 12.07 8.35 -2.62
CA PRO A 156 11.01 9.13 -3.25
C PRO A 156 11.33 9.47 -4.71
N VAL A 157 10.31 9.39 -5.58
CA VAL A 157 10.35 9.79 -6.99
C VAL A 157 9.14 10.66 -7.32
N GLN A 158 9.15 11.28 -8.51
CA GLN A 158 8.00 12.09 -8.94
C GLN A 158 6.82 11.18 -9.31
N PRO A 159 5.61 11.46 -8.79
CA PRO A 159 4.42 10.69 -9.15
C PRO A 159 4.00 10.96 -10.59
N VAL A 160 3.50 9.93 -11.26
CA VAL A 160 2.91 10.07 -12.58
C VAL A 160 1.46 10.57 -12.43
N THR A 161 1.20 11.77 -12.94
CA THR A 161 -0.12 12.45 -12.83
C THR A 161 -0.93 12.44 -14.12
N ARG A 162 -0.31 12.01 -15.23
CA ARG A 162 -0.91 11.99 -16.57
C ARG A 162 -2.11 11.04 -16.70
N TYR A 163 -2.14 9.99 -15.88
CA TYR A 163 -3.17 8.96 -15.94
C TYR A 163 -4.21 9.11 -14.85
N GLY A 164 -5.46 8.77 -15.17
CA GLY A 164 -6.49 8.43 -14.22
C GLY A 164 -6.44 6.93 -13.90
N PHE A 165 -7.10 6.53 -12.82
CA PHE A 165 -7.14 5.14 -12.41
C PHE A 165 -8.58 4.65 -12.24
N ARG A 166 -8.83 3.40 -12.60
CA ARG A 166 -9.98 2.62 -12.15
C ARG A 166 -9.48 1.43 -11.36
N ILE A 167 -10.22 1.02 -10.34
CA ILE A 167 -9.84 -0.13 -9.50
C ILE A 167 -11.05 -1.05 -9.37
N ILE A 168 -10.82 -2.35 -9.58
CA ILE A 168 -11.78 -3.43 -9.34
C ILE A 168 -11.14 -4.39 -8.33
N LYS A 169 -11.88 -4.76 -7.28
CA LYS A 169 -11.53 -5.87 -6.40
C LYS A 169 -12.43 -7.05 -6.74
N PRO A 170 -11.96 -8.03 -7.52
CA PRO A 170 -12.83 -9.06 -8.11
C PRO A 170 -13.23 -10.14 -7.12
N CYS A 171 -12.38 -10.52 -6.18
CA CYS A 171 -12.61 -11.63 -5.26
C CYS A 171 -12.19 -11.26 -3.82
N LYS A 172 -12.28 -12.22 -2.91
CA LYS A 172 -11.76 -12.08 -1.54
C LYS A 172 -10.25 -11.80 -1.58
N GLY A 173 -9.71 -11.26 -0.50
CA GLY A 173 -8.29 -10.99 -0.36
C GLY A 173 -7.46 -12.27 -0.51
N LEU A 174 -6.27 -12.11 -1.08
CA LEU A 174 -5.28 -13.18 -1.18
C LEU A 174 -4.22 -12.99 -0.09
N SER A 175 -3.84 -14.10 0.55
CA SER A 175 -2.78 -14.05 1.55
C SER A 175 -1.43 -13.81 0.89
N THR A 176 -0.80 -12.68 1.16
CA THR A 176 0.54 -12.34 0.66
C THR A 176 1.56 -13.44 0.97
N ARG A 177 1.48 -14.02 2.17
CA ARG A 177 2.35 -15.13 2.58
C ARG A 177 2.15 -16.36 1.69
N LEU A 178 0.91 -16.70 1.35
CA LEU A 178 0.61 -17.81 0.44
C LEU A 178 1.16 -17.53 -0.95
N ILE A 179 0.96 -16.32 -1.49
CA ILE A 179 1.49 -15.94 -2.81
C ILE A 179 3.00 -16.13 -2.86
N TYR A 180 3.76 -15.60 -1.89
CA TYR A 180 5.20 -15.82 -1.84
C TYR A 180 5.59 -17.30 -1.78
N SER A 181 4.87 -18.13 -1.00
CA SER A 181 5.16 -19.56 -0.88
C SER A 181 4.90 -20.33 -2.19
N LEU A 182 4.00 -19.86 -3.01
CA LEU A 182 3.73 -20.43 -4.33
C LEU A 182 4.77 -19.94 -5.36
N MET A 183 5.13 -18.67 -5.32
CA MET A 183 6.20 -18.12 -6.17
C MET A 183 7.55 -18.84 -5.99
N ASP A 184 7.84 -19.31 -4.76
CA ASP A 184 9.04 -20.10 -4.49
C ASP A 184 9.14 -21.41 -5.30
N LYS A 185 8.03 -21.84 -5.93
CA LYS A 185 7.94 -23.07 -6.73
C LYS A 185 7.88 -22.79 -8.24
N GLU A 186 7.78 -21.51 -8.61
CA GLU A 186 7.69 -21.08 -10.00
C GLU A 186 9.08 -20.76 -10.58
N GLU A 187 9.21 -20.96 -11.89
CA GLU A 187 10.38 -20.46 -12.61
C GLU A 187 10.37 -18.91 -12.66
N PRO A 188 11.55 -18.28 -12.56
CA PRO A 188 11.64 -16.83 -12.65
C PRO A 188 11.00 -16.29 -13.94
N GLN A 189 10.15 -15.28 -13.80
CA GLN A 189 9.54 -14.64 -14.94
C GLN A 189 10.53 -13.64 -15.59
N VAL A 190 10.45 -13.53 -16.91
CA VAL A 190 11.15 -12.46 -17.63
C VAL A 190 10.47 -11.13 -17.30
N CYS A 191 11.18 -10.23 -16.65
CA CYS A 191 10.67 -8.91 -16.31
C CYS A 191 11.51 -7.81 -16.95
N PRO A 192 10.92 -6.64 -17.22
CA PRO A 192 11.69 -5.45 -17.57
C PRO A 192 12.66 -5.10 -16.43
N SER A 193 13.85 -4.58 -16.74
CA SER A 193 14.71 -4.03 -15.69
C SER A 193 14.05 -2.81 -15.05
N LEU A 194 14.29 -2.59 -13.76
CA LEU A 194 13.79 -1.40 -13.04
C LEU A 194 14.23 -0.11 -13.75
N ASP A 195 15.46 -0.04 -14.24
CA ASP A 195 15.98 1.14 -14.95
C ASP A 195 15.20 1.42 -16.25
N THR A 196 14.84 0.37 -17.00
CA THR A 196 14.00 0.51 -18.19
C THR A 196 12.62 1.02 -17.82
N PHE A 197 11.99 0.44 -16.79
CA PHE A 197 10.70 0.90 -16.30
C PHE A 197 10.78 2.36 -15.84
N LEU A 198 11.78 2.74 -15.03
CA LEU A 198 11.93 4.10 -14.48
C LEU A 198 12.14 5.16 -15.57
N ARG A 199 12.81 4.81 -16.67
CA ARG A 199 12.94 5.74 -17.82
C ARG A 199 11.57 6.15 -18.35
N HIS A 200 10.67 5.21 -18.55
CA HIS A 200 9.31 5.48 -19.04
C HIS A 200 8.42 6.11 -17.94
N PHE A 201 8.59 5.67 -16.69
CA PHE A 201 7.87 6.21 -15.55
C PHE A 201 8.18 7.70 -15.32
N ASN A 202 9.46 8.08 -15.31
CA ASN A 202 9.89 9.46 -15.08
C ASN A 202 9.48 10.41 -16.23
N ASN A 203 9.42 9.90 -17.46
CA ASN A 203 8.96 10.64 -18.62
C ASN A 203 7.42 10.63 -18.74
N ALA A 204 6.74 9.77 -17.99
CA ALA A 204 5.31 9.53 -18.08
C ALA A 204 4.84 9.35 -19.54
N ASP A 205 5.63 8.65 -20.35
CA ASP A 205 5.40 8.49 -21.79
C ASP A 205 4.34 7.43 -22.11
N ASP A 206 3.97 7.35 -23.40
CA ASP A 206 2.92 6.42 -23.86
C ASP A 206 3.33 4.94 -23.79
N GLU A 207 4.64 4.66 -23.71
CA GLU A 207 5.19 3.31 -23.62
C GLU A 207 5.16 2.75 -22.18
N LEU A 208 4.98 3.58 -21.15
CA LEU A 208 5.02 3.18 -19.74
C LEU A 208 4.16 1.95 -19.46
N ALA A 209 2.97 1.88 -20.07
CA ALA A 209 2.04 0.76 -19.89
C ALA A 209 2.64 -0.61 -20.26
N LYS A 210 3.58 -0.64 -21.22
CA LYS A 210 4.23 -1.88 -21.68
C LYS A 210 5.29 -2.41 -20.72
N TYR A 211 5.78 -1.54 -19.82
CA TYR A 211 6.83 -1.88 -18.85
C TYR A 211 6.30 -2.09 -17.43
N MET A 212 4.99 -1.92 -17.23
CA MET A 212 4.35 -2.30 -15.97
C MET A 212 4.53 -3.81 -15.74
N PHE A 213 4.89 -4.18 -14.52
CA PHE A 213 5.15 -5.58 -14.19
C PHE A 213 4.78 -5.90 -12.74
N ASN A 214 4.20 -7.06 -12.52
CA ASN A 214 3.97 -7.61 -11.19
C ASN A 214 4.28 -9.12 -11.19
N ALA A 215 5.38 -9.50 -10.58
CA ALA A 215 5.82 -10.89 -10.49
C ALA A 215 4.78 -11.82 -9.81
N MET A 216 3.92 -11.27 -8.94
CA MET A 216 2.90 -12.06 -8.24
C MET A 216 1.65 -12.32 -9.09
N ASP A 217 1.51 -11.63 -10.22
CA ASP A 217 0.28 -11.58 -10.99
C ASP A 217 -0.16 -12.94 -11.53
N LYS A 218 0.78 -13.73 -12.08
CA LYS A 218 0.51 -15.07 -12.62
C LYS A 218 -0.06 -15.98 -11.52
N VAL A 219 0.67 -16.12 -10.43
CA VAL A 219 0.31 -17.02 -9.31
C VAL A 219 -1.02 -16.59 -8.68
N SER A 220 -1.23 -15.28 -8.53
CA SER A 220 -2.49 -14.76 -7.98
C SER A 220 -3.67 -15.00 -8.90
N ALA A 221 -3.50 -14.89 -10.23
CA ALA A 221 -4.54 -15.16 -11.20
C ALA A 221 -4.89 -16.65 -11.29
N GLU A 222 -3.94 -17.56 -11.04
CA GLU A 222 -4.20 -19.00 -10.92
C GLU A 222 -5.07 -19.33 -9.70
N LEU A 223 -4.89 -18.61 -8.58
CA LEU A 223 -5.71 -18.79 -7.38
C LEU A 223 -7.07 -18.09 -7.46
N CYS A 224 -7.15 -17.01 -8.22
CA CYS A 224 -8.35 -16.19 -8.39
C CYS A 224 -8.47 -15.79 -9.88
N PRO A 225 -9.08 -16.64 -10.73
CA PRO A 225 -9.24 -16.38 -12.17
C PRO A 225 -9.98 -15.06 -12.46
N GLU A 226 -10.81 -14.59 -11.54
CA GLU A 226 -11.54 -13.33 -11.63
C GLU A 226 -10.60 -12.11 -11.75
N ILE A 227 -9.31 -12.24 -11.38
CA ILE A 227 -8.29 -11.21 -11.62
C ILE A 227 -8.11 -11.00 -13.13
N GLY A 228 -8.05 -12.09 -13.91
CA GLY A 228 -7.98 -12.03 -15.37
C GLY A 228 -9.22 -11.39 -15.99
N GLU A 229 -10.41 -11.76 -15.49
CA GLU A 229 -11.69 -11.18 -15.93
C GLU A 229 -11.75 -9.67 -15.61
N ALA A 230 -11.29 -9.26 -14.43
CA ALA A 230 -11.25 -7.86 -14.04
C ALA A 230 -10.30 -7.03 -14.92
N LYS A 231 -9.13 -7.57 -15.29
CA LYS A 231 -8.21 -6.93 -16.24
C LYS A 231 -8.89 -6.75 -17.60
N LYS A 232 -9.49 -7.82 -18.14
CA LYS A 232 -10.22 -7.75 -19.40
C LYS A 232 -11.33 -6.70 -19.36
N LYS A 233 -12.14 -6.70 -18.30
CA LYS A 233 -13.21 -5.72 -18.10
C LYS A 233 -12.69 -4.29 -18.12
N LEU A 234 -11.55 -4.00 -17.43
CA LEU A 234 -10.95 -2.66 -17.42
C LEU A 234 -10.50 -2.22 -18.82
N ILE A 235 -9.93 -3.14 -19.61
CA ILE A 235 -9.55 -2.88 -21.01
C ILE A 235 -10.79 -2.62 -21.87
N ASP A 236 -11.83 -3.44 -21.75
CA ASP A 236 -13.09 -3.27 -22.47
C ASP A 236 -13.79 -1.96 -22.11
N GLU A 237 -13.59 -1.45 -20.90
CA GLU A 237 -14.06 -0.13 -20.42
C GLU A 237 -13.16 1.05 -20.84
N GLY A 238 -12.16 0.81 -21.70
CA GLY A 238 -11.31 1.85 -22.28
C GLY A 238 -10.04 2.19 -21.52
N CYS A 239 -9.64 1.35 -20.54
CA CYS A 239 -8.32 1.49 -19.95
C CYS A 239 -7.25 1.05 -20.95
N ILE A 240 -6.13 1.79 -21.01
CA ILE A 240 -5.00 1.50 -21.92
C ILE A 240 -4.11 0.35 -21.42
N ALA A 241 -4.19 0.05 -20.13
CA ALA A 241 -3.53 -1.08 -19.47
C ALA A 241 -4.28 -1.44 -18.20
N ALA A 242 -4.13 -2.69 -17.75
CA ALA A 242 -4.66 -3.16 -16.48
C ALA A 242 -3.69 -4.15 -15.82
N MET A 243 -3.46 -4.00 -14.51
CA MET A 243 -2.54 -4.83 -13.74
C MET A 243 -3.01 -5.00 -12.29
N MET A 244 -2.65 -6.11 -11.66
CA MET A 244 -2.92 -6.34 -10.25
C MET A 244 -1.98 -5.50 -9.37
N SER A 245 -2.48 -4.98 -8.25
CA SER A 245 -1.68 -4.26 -7.26
C SER A 245 -1.22 -5.18 -6.13
N GLY A 246 0.09 -5.16 -5.84
CA GLY A 246 0.67 -5.98 -4.78
C GLY A 246 0.40 -7.46 -4.98
N SER A 247 0.04 -8.16 -3.91
CA SER A 247 -0.38 -9.57 -3.95
C SER A 247 -1.84 -9.77 -4.37
N GLY A 248 -2.54 -8.70 -4.70
CA GLY A 248 -3.94 -8.74 -5.12
C GLY A 248 -4.92 -8.72 -3.92
N SER A 249 -6.18 -8.89 -4.19
CA SER A 249 -6.80 -9.20 -5.49
C SER A 249 -7.17 -7.97 -6.34
N ALA A 250 -6.96 -6.73 -5.86
CA ALA A 250 -7.35 -5.56 -6.62
C ALA A 250 -6.53 -5.42 -7.92
N VAL A 251 -7.26 -5.10 -8.98
CA VAL A 251 -6.72 -4.78 -10.30
C VAL A 251 -6.97 -3.30 -10.56
N PHE A 252 -5.97 -2.60 -11.03
CA PHE A 252 -6.10 -1.22 -11.47
C PHE A 252 -5.93 -1.10 -12.97
N GLY A 253 -6.69 -0.20 -13.57
CA GLY A 253 -6.60 0.17 -14.98
C GLY A 253 -6.16 1.62 -15.13
N LEU A 254 -5.37 1.89 -16.17
CA LEU A 254 -4.90 3.23 -16.53
C LEU A 254 -5.82 3.86 -17.57
N MET A 255 -6.23 5.08 -17.34
CA MET A 255 -6.98 5.90 -18.30
C MET A 255 -6.16 7.14 -18.66
N LYS A 256 -6.16 7.52 -19.94
CA LYS A 256 -5.67 8.86 -20.34
C LYS A 256 -6.60 9.92 -19.74
N LYS A 257 -6.01 10.94 -19.11
CA LYS A 257 -6.74 12.13 -18.65
C LYS A 257 -6.99 13.07 -19.82
#